data_ad3424ccbefff71d59c5da5dfa565345
#
_entry.id   ad3424ccbefff71d59c5da5dfa565345
#
_cell.length_a   1.000
_cell.length_b   1.000
_cell.length_c   1.000
_cell.angle_alpha   90.00
_cell.angle_beta   90.00
_cell.angle_gamma   90.00
#
_symmetry.space_group_name_H-M   'P 1'
#
loop_
_entity.id
_entity.type
_entity.pdbx_description
1 polymer ?
#
loop_
_entity_poly.entity_id
_entity_poly.type
_entity_poly.pdbx_seq_one_letter_code
_entity_poly.pdbx_strand_id
1 'polypeptide(L)'
;STLDRSSAASDVYKRQDHLLWNGYTTINPTSGFIVLDTKSLIQMSGTVLAAQYFNVLSWCWEQITRDRKERIILIADECWTMIDPRCPQSLEFLKNAEKHARKYEGSIVVGTQSTNDFLDPEVKFYGQSVLDLPTYKLLFSMDGQSLKEAAELFDLNDSQTELISSGQRGMALMKVGRQAAKVRFVLSDERLEMFGRGGGR
;
A
#
# COMPACT_ATOMS: atom_id res chain seq x y z
N SER A 1 16.69 -37.37 -21.49
CA SER A 1 17.39 -37.06 -20.27
C SER A 1 16.68 -35.95 -19.50
N THR A 2 16.67 -36.04 -18.18
CA THR A 2 15.92 -35.14 -17.28
C THR A 2 16.50 -33.73 -17.24
N LEU A 3 17.76 -33.56 -17.56
CA LEU A 3 18.46 -32.26 -17.61
C LEU A 3 18.01 -31.37 -18.77
N ASP A 4 17.69 -31.92 -19.91
CA ASP A 4 17.23 -31.16 -21.10
C ASP A 4 15.82 -30.56 -20.91
N ARG A 5 14.95 -31.25 -20.20
CA ARG A 5 13.58 -30.75 -19.93
C ARG A 5 13.57 -29.59 -18.94
N SER A 6 14.49 -29.59 -17.97
CA SER A 6 14.66 -28.52 -17.00
C SER A 6 15.20 -27.24 -17.65
N SER A 7 16.15 -27.37 -18.57
CA SER A 7 16.69 -26.20 -19.30
C SER A 7 15.70 -25.60 -20.27
N ALA A 8 14.97 -26.43 -21.02
CA ALA A 8 13.92 -25.97 -21.95
C ALA A 8 12.76 -25.28 -21.24
N ALA A 9 12.32 -25.79 -20.08
CA ALA A 9 11.31 -25.12 -19.26
C ALA A 9 11.80 -23.75 -18.75
N SER A 10 13.05 -23.71 -18.25
CA SER A 10 13.67 -22.44 -17.81
C SER A 10 13.80 -21.41 -18.92
N ASP A 11 14.13 -21.85 -20.14
CA ASP A 11 14.23 -20.96 -21.32
C ASP A 11 12.87 -20.47 -21.81
N VAL A 12 11.81 -21.27 -21.70
CA VAL A 12 10.44 -20.85 -22.02
C VAL A 12 9.96 -19.81 -21.01
N TYR A 13 10.20 -20.00 -19.71
CA TYR A 13 9.88 -19.01 -18.68
C TYR A 13 10.65 -17.69 -18.89
N LYS A 14 11.95 -17.76 -19.14
CA LYS A 14 12.75 -16.56 -19.46
C LYS A 14 12.27 -15.82 -20.70
N ARG A 15 11.81 -16.53 -21.72
CA ARG A 15 11.26 -15.89 -22.94
C ARG A 15 9.90 -15.25 -22.70
N GLN A 16 9.04 -15.84 -21.86
CA GLN A 16 7.75 -15.24 -21.51
C GLN A 16 7.93 -13.97 -20.70
N ASP A 17 8.83 -13.98 -19.70
CA ASP A 17 9.15 -12.79 -18.92
C ASP A 17 9.79 -11.69 -19.78
N HIS A 18 10.62 -12.05 -20.75
CA HIS A 18 11.23 -11.11 -21.68
C HIS A 18 10.20 -10.36 -22.53
N LEU A 19 9.10 -11.00 -22.92
CA LEU A 19 8.01 -10.36 -23.68
C LEU A 19 7.26 -9.31 -22.87
N LEU A 20 7.22 -9.44 -21.54
CA LEU A 20 6.60 -8.46 -20.65
C LEU A 20 7.39 -7.15 -20.53
N TRP A 21 8.71 -7.22 -20.76
CA TRP A 21 9.62 -6.09 -20.48
C TRP A 21 10.28 -5.51 -21.73
N ASN A 22 10.24 -6.22 -22.85
CA ASN A 22 10.91 -5.82 -24.07
C ASN A 22 9.97 -5.09 -25.03
N GLY A 23 9.56 -3.88 -24.65
CA GLY A 23 8.68 -3.05 -25.47
C GLY A 23 8.69 -1.60 -25.01
N TYR A 24 8.15 -0.74 -25.85
CA TYR A 24 7.90 0.65 -25.45
C TYR A 24 6.80 0.72 -24.41
N THR A 25 6.89 1.67 -23.49
CA THR A 25 5.82 1.96 -22.55
C THR A 25 4.53 2.28 -23.31
N THR A 26 3.49 1.52 -23.03
CA THR A 26 2.15 1.71 -23.62
C THR A 26 1.25 2.59 -22.76
N ILE A 27 1.66 2.89 -21.54
CA ILE A 27 0.90 3.68 -20.57
C ILE A 27 1.50 5.09 -20.55
N ASN A 28 0.73 6.06 -21.01
CA ASN A 28 1.09 7.46 -20.93
C ASN A 28 -0.14 8.28 -20.44
N PRO A 29 -0.46 8.20 -19.14
CA PRO A 29 -1.61 8.91 -18.60
C PRO A 29 -1.36 10.41 -18.59
N THR A 30 -2.33 11.17 -19.10
CA THR A 30 -2.29 12.65 -19.13
C THR A 30 -3.26 13.28 -18.15
N SER A 31 -4.05 12.47 -17.44
CA SER A 31 -5.05 12.93 -16.46
C SER A 31 -4.39 13.34 -15.15
N GLY A 32 -4.95 14.34 -14.48
CA GLY A 32 -4.57 14.68 -13.10
C GLY A 32 -5.07 13.67 -12.05
N PHE A 33 -5.93 12.73 -12.43
CA PHE A 33 -6.37 11.61 -11.59
C PHE A 33 -6.15 10.30 -12.35
N ILE A 34 -5.30 9.44 -11.79
CA ILE A 34 -4.84 8.20 -12.44
C ILE A 34 -5.08 7.04 -11.47
N VAL A 35 -5.71 5.99 -11.97
CA VAL A 35 -5.90 4.73 -11.24
C VAL A 35 -5.12 3.64 -11.95
N LEU A 36 -4.23 2.99 -11.22
CA LEU A 36 -3.46 1.84 -11.70
C LEU A 36 -4.05 0.59 -11.04
N ASP A 37 -4.88 -0.14 -11.78
CA ASP A 37 -5.48 -1.39 -11.30
C ASP A 37 -4.44 -2.51 -11.36
N THR A 38 -4.07 -3.01 -10.19
CA THR A 38 -3.08 -4.09 -10.03
C THR A 38 -3.74 -5.45 -9.77
N LYS A 39 -5.06 -5.55 -9.79
CA LYS A 39 -5.80 -6.78 -9.45
C LYS A 39 -5.36 -8.00 -10.26
N SER A 40 -5.15 -7.82 -11.56
CA SER A 40 -4.70 -8.90 -12.44
C SER A 40 -3.26 -9.35 -12.14
N LEU A 41 -2.44 -8.49 -11.55
CA LEU A 41 -1.05 -8.83 -11.20
C LEU A 41 -0.97 -9.84 -10.06
N ILE A 42 -1.94 -9.85 -9.15
CA ILE A 42 -1.97 -10.77 -7.98
C ILE A 42 -2.00 -12.24 -8.43
N GLN A 43 -2.52 -12.52 -9.63
CA GLN A 43 -2.59 -13.87 -10.20
C GLN A 43 -1.28 -14.32 -10.88
N MET A 44 -0.31 -13.42 -11.03
CA MET A 44 0.97 -13.73 -11.68
C MET A 44 1.95 -14.40 -10.70
N SER A 45 3.05 -14.93 -11.25
CA SER A 45 4.12 -15.45 -10.40
C SER A 45 4.70 -14.34 -9.51
N GLY A 46 5.12 -14.68 -8.29
CA GLY A 46 5.62 -13.69 -7.33
C GLY A 46 6.74 -12.80 -7.89
N THR A 47 7.61 -13.34 -8.72
CA THR A 47 8.71 -12.57 -9.35
C THR A 47 8.17 -11.53 -10.33
N VAL A 48 7.17 -11.89 -11.16
CA VAL A 48 6.54 -10.96 -12.10
C VAL A 48 5.74 -9.90 -11.36
N LEU A 49 4.97 -10.31 -10.34
CA LEU A 49 4.21 -9.41 -9.49
C LEU A 49 5.12 -8.36 -8.85
N ALA A 50 6.21 -8.78 -8.23
CA ALA A 50 7.16 -7.91 -7.56
C ALA A 50 7.82 -6.92 -8.53
N ALA A 51 8.22 -7.39 -9.71
CA ALA A 51 8.83 -6.54 -10.73
C ALA A 51 7.81 -5.50 -11.26
N GLN A 52 6.54 -5.88 -11.44
CA GLN A 52 5.49 -4.96 -11.87
C GLN A 52 5.18 -3.91 -10.79
N TYR A 53 5.08 -4.29 -9.52
CA TYR A 53 4.92 -3.32 -8.45
C TYR A 53 6.08 -2.34 -8.38
N PHE A 54 7.31 -2.82 -8.54
CA PHE A 54 8.49 -1.96 -8.58
C PHE A 54 8.42 -0.96 -9.74
N ASN A 55 8.00 -1.38 -10.93
CA ASN A 55 7.82 -0.49 -12.07
C ASN A 55 6.73 0.56 -11.84
N VAL A 56 5.57 0.13 -11.31
CA VAL A 56 4.46 1.04 -10.98
C VAL A 56 4.92 2.07 -9.96
N LEU A 57 5.54 1.65 -8.87
CA LEU A 57 6.03 2.54 -7.83
C LEU A 57 7.13 3.48 -8.33
N SER A 58 8.05 2.98 -9.17
CA SER A 58 9.10 3.80 -9.78
C SER A 58 8.51 4.87 -10.70
N TRP A 59 7.51 4.53 -11.50
CA TRP A 59 6.79 5.48 -12.32
C TRP A 59 6.06 6.53 -11.46
N CYS A 60 5.37 6.11 -10.39
CA CYS A 60 4.73 7.04 -9.45
C CYS A 60 5.74 8.00 -8.83
N TRP A 61 6.91 7.49 -8.46
CA TRP A 61 7.98 8.31 -7.89
C TRP A 61 8.54 9.31 -8.90
N GLU A 62 8.70 8.91 -10.14
CA GLU A 62 9.09 9.81 -11.22
C GLU A 62 8.09 10.96 -11.38
N GLN A 63 6.77 10.67 -11.31
CA GLN A 63 5.76 11.73 -11.34
C GLN A 63 5.93 12.69 -10.15
N ILE A 64 6.09 12.18 -8.92
CA ILE A 64 6.27 12.99 -7.71
C ILE A 64 7.51 13.89 -7.82
N THR A 65 8.57 13.40 -8.41
CA THR A 65 9.86 14.12 -8.44
C THR A 65 10.05 15.01 -9.65
N ARG A 66 9.20 14.88 -10.67
CA ARG A 66 9.32 15.58 -11.96
C ARG A 66 9.21 17.10 -11.83
N ASP A 67 8.21 17.57 -11.08
CA ASP A 67 8.00 19.01 -10.87
C ASP A 67 7.64 19.27 -9.39
N ARG A 68 8.48 20.06 -8.71
CA ARG A 68 8.25 20.45 -7.32
C ARG A 68 7.13 21.45 -7.09
N LYS A 69 6.55 21.99 -8.15
CA LYS A 69 5.41 22.92 -8.08
C LYS A 69 4.08 22.18 -8.06
N GLU A 70 4.06 20.95 -8.52
CA GLU A 70 2.88 20.10 -8.50
C GLU A 70 2.81 19.32 -7.19
N ARG A 71 1.62 19.34 -6.56
CA ARG A 71 1.34 18.51 -5.39
C ARG A 71 0.76 17.18 -5.84
N ILE A 72 1.48 16.10 -5.55
CA ILE A 72 1.06 14.77 -5.96
C ILE A 72 0.79 13.92 -4.73
N ILE A 73 -0.32 13.20 -4.75
CA ILE A 73 -0.70 12.25 -3.72
C ILE A 73 -0.67 10.86 -4.34
N LEU A 74 0.18 9.98 -3.82
CA LEU A 74 0.19 8.55 -4.12
C LEU A 74 -0.67 7.83 -3.07
N ILE A 75 -1.71 7.14 -3.51
CA ILE A 75 -2.54 6.32 -2.64
C ILE A 75 -2.28 4.84 -2.97
N ALA A 76 -1.69 4.12 -2.04
CA ALA A 76 -1.49 2.67 -2.10
C ALA A 76 -2.59 2.00 -1.27
N ASP A 77 -3.71 1.73 -1.91
CA ASP A 77 -4.81 0.98 -1.30
C ASP A 77 -4.49 -0.52 -1.32
N GLU A 78 -4.94 -1.25 -0.30
CA GLU A 78 -4.62 -2.67 -0.08
C GLU A 78 -3.11 -2.95 -0.18
N CYS A 79 -2.33 -2.10 0.48
CA CYS A 79 -0.86 -2.11 0.38
C CYS A 79 -0.23 -3.44 0.81
N TRP A 80 -0.93 -4.26 1.61
CA TRP A 80 -0.50 -5.61 1.97
C TRP A 80 -0.25 -6.48 0.73
N THR A 81 -0.93 -6.23 -0.39
CA THR A 81 -0.70 -6.95 -1.65
C THR A 81 0.68 -6.71 -2.26
N MET A 82 1.35 -5.64 -1.84
CA MET A 82 2.73 -5.32 -2.27
C MET A 82 3.78 -5.98 -1.39
N ILE A 83 3.36 -6.65 -0.30
CA ILE A 83 4.25 -7.29 0.65
C ILE A 83 4.52 -8.71 0.18
N ASP A 84 5.68 -8.91 -0.41
CA ASP A 84 6.15 -10.24 -0.78
C ASP A 84 7.57 -10.42 -0.22
N PRO A 85 7.79 -11.37 0.70
CA PRO A 85 9.12 -11.65 1.25
C PRO A 85 10.17 -11.95 0.18
N ARG A 86 9.74 -12.47 -0.97
CA ARG A 86 10.62 -12.74 -2.11
C ARG A 86 11.08 -11.46 -2.83
N CYS A 87 10.39 -10.34 -2.60
CA CYS A 87 10.73 -9.05 -3.18
C CYS A 87 10.55 -7.89 -2.18
N PRO A 88 11.42 -7.79 -1.16
CA PRO A 88 11.36 -6.73 -0.17
C PRO A 88 11.59 -5.33 -0.76
N GLN A 89 12.02 -5.23 -2.02
CA GLN A 89 12.33 -3.99 -2.72
C GLN A 89 11.11 -3.07 -2.85
N SER A 90 9.90 -3.62 -2.94
CA SER A 90 8.67 -2.80 -2.98
C SER A 90 8.46 -2.05 -1.67
N LEU A 91 8.66 -2.70 -0.53
CA LEU A 91 8.58 -2.05 0.79
C LEU A 91 9.75 -1.10 1.03
N GLU A 92 10.97 -1.45 0.60
CA GLU A 92 12.10 -0.55 0.65
C GLU A 92 11.84 0.74 -0.15
N PHE A 93 11.24 0.57 -1.32
CA PHE A 93 10.82 1.70 -2.15
C PHE A 93 9.82 2.60 -1.42
N LEU A 94 8.74 2.04 -0.87
CA LEU A 94 7.74 2.79 -0.10
C LEU A 94 8.37 3.53 1.07
N LYS A 95 9.20 2.87 1.86
CA LYS A 95 9.95 3.49 2.97
C LYS A 95 10.79 4.68 2.50
N ASN A 96 11.49 4.54 1.38
CA ASN A 96 12.32 5.62 0.84
C ASN A 96 11.46 6.76 0.27
N ALA A 97 10.36 6.42 -0.41
CA ALA A 97 9.42 7.38 -0.94
C ALA A 97 8.77 8.21 0.20
N GLU A 98 8.30 7.58 1.27
CA GLU A 98 7.75 8.26 2.45
C GLU A 98 8.74 9.25 3.07
N LYS A 99 10.01 8.86 3.21
CA LYS A 99 11.06 9.75 3.75
C LYS A 99 11.31 10.99 2.89
N HIS A 100 11.16 10.86 1.59
CA HIS A 100 11.60 11.89 0.66
C HIS A 100 10.44 12.67 0.01
N ALA A 101 9.21 12.14 0.00
CA ALA A 101 8.06 12.76 -0.64
C ALA A 101 7.86 14.23 -0.25
N ARG A 102 8.04 14.55 1.04
CA ARG A 102 7.92 15.91 1.56
C ARG A 102 8.83 16.93 0.86
N LYS A 103 10.00 16.52 0.38
CA LYS A 103 10.93 17.42 -0.35
C LYS A 103 10.40 17.82 -1.73
N TYR A 104 9.43 17.07 -2.23
CA TYR A 104 8.86 17.24 -3.57
C TYR A 104 7.38 17.64 -3.51
N GLU A 105 6.90 18.17 -2.36
CA GLU A 105 5.49 18.48 -2.14
C GLU A 105 4.55 17.27 -2.36
N GLY A 106 5.12 16.06 -2.30
CA GLY A 106 4.40 14.81 -2.45
C GLY A 106 3.85 14.30 -1.12
N SER A 107 2.76 13.55 -1.17
CA SER A 107 2.19 12.83 -0.03
C SER A 107 1.96 11.38 -0.40
N ILE A 108 2.16 10.48 0.57
CA ILE A 108 1.89 9.06 0.41
C ILE A 108 0.84 8.66 1.44
N VAL A 109 -0.20 8.00 0.96
CA VAL A 109 -1.27 7.42 1.77
C VAL A 109 -1.23 5.91 1.57
N VAL A 110 -1.08 5.18 2.66
CA VAL A 110 -1.07 3.72 2.67
C VAL A 110 -2.34 3.24 3.37
N GLY A 111 -3.14 2.45 2.66
CA GLY A 111 -4.31 1.77 3.20
C GLY A 111 -4.04 0.26 3.35
N THR A 112 -4.36 -0.31 4.51
CA THR A 112 -4.26 -1.76 4.73
C THR A 112 -5.32 -2.24 5.70
N GLN A 113 -5.75 -3.47 5.53
CA GLN A 113 -6.64 -4.18 6.46
C GLN A 113 -5.86 -5.03 7.47
N SER A 114 -4.58 -5.31 7.20
CA SER A 114 -3.70 -6.11 8.06
C SER A 114 -2.38 -5.40 8.29
N THR A 115 -2.00 -5.28 9.56
CA THR A 115 -0.67 -4.79 9.94
C THR A 115 0.34 -5.92 10.05
N ASN A 116 -0.13 -7.17 10.20
CA ASN A 116 0.72 -8.34 10.41
C ASN A 116 1.61 -8.65 9.22
N ASP A 117 1.09 -8.43 8.01
CA ASP A 117 1.87 -8.68 6.79
C ASP A 117 3.13 -7.83 6.75
N PHE A 118 3.08 -6.62 7.32
CA PHE A 118 4.25 -5.73 7.45
C PHE A 118 5.25 -6.18 8.52
N LEU A 119 4.81 -7.02 9.45
CA LEU A 119 5.62 -7.49 10.57
C LEU A 119 6.15 -8.91 10.38
N ASP A 120 5.92 -9.52 9.22
CA ASP A 120 6.53 -10.79 8.84
C ASP A 120 8.05 -10.74 9.04
N PRO A 121 8.69 -11.70 9.68
CA PRO A 121 10.13 -11.69 9.98
C PRO A 121 11.02 -11.39 8.77
N GLU A 122 10.63 -11.81 7.57
CA GLU A 122 11.41 -11.63 6.35
C GLU A 122 11.38 -10.19 5.81
N VAL A 123 10.33 -9.44 6.12
CA VAL A 123 10.13 -8.06 5.63
C VAL A 123 10.04 -7.01 6.75
N LYS A 124 10.03 -7.44 8.01
CA LYS A 124 9.80 -6.61 9.19
C LYS A 124 10.63 -5.32 9.22
N PHE A 125 11.87 -5.38 8.79
CA PHE A 125 12.76 -4.20 8.78
C PHE A 125 12.21 -3.04 7.93
N TYR A 126 11.64 -3.36 6.78
CA TYR A 126 11.03 -2.37 5.90
C TYR A 126 9.58 -2.09 6.30
N GLY A 127 8.81 -3.12 6.60
CA GLY A 127 7.41 -3.04 6.96
C GLY A 127 7.16 -2.20 8.21
N GLN A 128 7.93 -2.41 9.28
CA GLN A 128 7.89 -1.59 10.49
C GLN A 128 8.10 -0.10 10.15
N SER A 129 9.04 0.19 9.25
CA SER A 129 9.31 1.57 8.86
C SER A 129 8.12 2.22 8.15
N VAL A 130 7.43 1.48 7.27
CA VAL A 130 6.22 1.97 6.57
C VAL A 130 5.09 2.26 7.56
N LEU A 131 4.97 1.49 8.63
CA LEU A 131 3.97 1.72 9.69
C LEU A 131 4.34 2.89 10.62
N ASP A 132 5.62 3.12 10.86
CA ASP A 132 6.10 4.13 11.82
C ASP A 132 6.24 5.52 11.21
N LEU A 133 6.70 5.62 9.96
CA LEU A 133 7.00 6.89 9.29
C LEU A 133 5.81 7.84 9.10
N PRO A 134 4.57 7.38 8.82
CA PRO A 134 3.45 8.27 8.60
C PRO A 134 3.19 9.18 9.82
N THR A 135 3.11 10.49 9.56
CA THR A 135 2.78 11.48 10.60
C THR A 135 1.33 11.33 11.07
N TYR A 136 0.43 11.00 10.14
CA TYR A 136 -0.99 10.80 10.40
C TYR A 136 -1.32 9.32 10.31
N LYS A 137 -1.95 8.79 11.35
CA LYS A 137 -2.45 7.41 11.37
C LYS A 137 -3.94 7.44 11.67
N LEU A 138 -4.73 6.81 10.82
CA LEU A 138 -6.17 6.67 11.00
C LEU A 138 -6.47 5.19 11.27
N LEU A 139 -6.89 4.90 12.50
CA LEU A 139 -7.25 3.55 12.93
C LEU A 139 -8.77 3.46 12.96
N PHE A 140 -9.32 2.71 12.04
CA PHE A 140 -10.75 2.40 11.98
C PHE A 140 -11.09 1.23 12.87
N SER A 141 -12.38 0.87 12.92
CA SER A 141 -12.83 -0.24 13.72
C SER A 141 -12.15 -1.55 13.38
N MET A 142 -11.70 -2.26 14.39
CA MET A 142 -11.14 -3.60 14.32
C MET A 142 -11.49 -4.38 15.59
N ASP A 143 -11.38 -5.69 15.54
CA ASP A 143 -11.72 -6.59 16.65
C ASP A 143 -10.69 -7.71 16.81
N GLY A 144 -10.91 -8.53 17.82
CA GLY A 144 -10.15 -9.75 18.05
C GLY A 144 -8.65 -9.56 18.16
N GLN A 145 -7.90 -10.35 17.39
CA GLN A 145 -6.45 -10.35 17.42
C GLN A 145 -5.88 -9.08 16.78
N SER A 146 -6.49 -8.59 15.70
CA SER A 146 -6.03 -7.36 15.00
C SER A 146 -6.09 -6.14 15.92
N LEU A 147 -7.09 -6.07 16.81
CA LEU A 147 -7.19 -4.99 17.79
C LEU A 147 -6.04 -5.04 18.80
N LYS A 148 -5.68 -6.22 19.30
CA LYS A 148 -4.59 -6.38 20.25
C LYS A 148 -3.26 -5.97 19.65
N GLU A 149 -2.99 -6.43 18.44
CA GLU A 149 -1.77 -6.13 17.71
C GLU A 149 -1.65 -4.63 17.38
N ALA A 150 -2.75 -4.01 16.94
CA ALA A 150 -2.77 -2.57 16.71
C ALA A 150 -2.59 -1.78 18.01
N ALA A 151 -3.16 -2.24 19.14
CA ALA A 151 -2.98 -1.60 20.43
C ALA A 151 -1.51 -1.62 20.88
N GLU A 152 -0.83 -2.73 20.72
CA GLU A 152 0.59 -2.86 21.02
C GLU A 152 1.44 -2.05 20.03
N LEU A 153 1.20 -2.19 18.73
CA LEU A 153 2.00 -1.55 17.67
C LEU A 153 1.94 -0.02 17.75
N PHE A 154 0.76 0.52 18.05
CA PHE A 154 0.54 1.97 18.07
C PHE A 154 0.49 2.57 19.49
N ASP A 155 0.82 1.79 20.52
CA ASP A 155 0.81 2.19 21.93
C ASP A 155 -0.51 2.89 22.29
N LEU A 156 -1.62 2.12 22.19
CA LEU A 156 -2.95 2.61 22.48
C LEU A 156 -3.30 2.41 23.96
N ASN A 157 -3.89 3.43 24.58
CA ASN A 157 -4.48 3.27 25.91
C ASN A 157 -5.87 2.63 25.85
N ASP A 158 -6.43 2.29 27.02
CA ASP A 158 -7.72 1.59 27.14
C ASP A 158 -8.85 2.33 26.44
N SER A 159 -8.95 3.66 26.62
CA SER A 159 -10.02 4.47 25.98
C SER A 159 -9.89 4.52 24.46
N GLN A 160 -8.67 4.52 23.94
CA GLN A 160 -8.39 4.48 22.50
C GLN A 160 -8.73 3.10 21.92
N THR A 161 -8.38 2.05 22.63
CA THR A 161 -8.70 0.67 22.27
C THR A 161 -10.21 0.44 22.29
N GLU A 162 -10.93 0.92 23.30
CA GLU A 162 -12.38 0.87 23.38
C GLU A 162 -13.05 1.61 22.21
N LEU A 163 -12.55 2.79 21.84
CA LEU A 163 -13.07 3.53 20.69
C LEU A 163 -13.01 2.72 19.40
N ILE A 164 -11.88 2.06 19.14
CA ILE A 164 -11.66 1.28 17.92
C ILE A 164 -12.50 -0.02 17.97
N SER A 165 -12.63 -0.66 19.13
CA SER A 165 -13.45 -1.87 19.28
C SER A 165 -14.94 -1.62 19.18
N SER A 166 -15.40 -0.37 19.29
CA SER A 166 -16.83 -0.02 19.33
C SER A 166 -17.61 -0.35 18.05
N GLY A 167 -16.94 -0.62 16.95
CA GLY A 167 -17.57 -0.96 15.67
C GLY A 167 -18.37 0.16 15.03
N GLN A 168 -18.28 1.40 15.53
CA GLN A 168 -19.05 2.52 15.01
C GLN A 168 -18.58 2.93 13.62
N ARG A 169 -19.45 2.78 12.64
CA ARG A 169 -19.16 3.15 11.26
C ARG A 169 -18.83 4.64 11.13
N GLY A 170 -17.80 4.95 10.35
CA GLY A 170 -17.33 6.32 10.12
C GLY A 170 -16.58 6.93 11.30
N MET A 171 -16.33 6.16 12.36
CA MET A 171 -15.49 6.58 13.47
C MET A 171 -14.07 6.06 13.29
N ALA A 172 -13.09 6.89 13.63
CA ALA A 172 -11.68 6.51 13.64
C ALA A 172 -10.94 7.18 14.80
N LEU A 173 -9.88 6.57 15.24
CA LEU A 173 -8.86 7.19 16.06
C LEU A 173 -7.80 7.78 15.11
N MET A 174 -7.62 9.09 15.11
CA MET A 174 -6.54 9.76 14.42
C MET A 174 -5.39 10.00 15.39
N LYS A 175 -4.22 9.47 15.06
CA LYS A 175 -2.97 9.77 15.79
C LYS A 175 -2.09 10.69 14.95
N VAL A 176 -1.53 11.72 15.59
CA VAL A 176 -0.58 12.66 15.01
C VAL A 176 0.58 12.82 15.98
N GLY A 177 1.66 12.10 15.76
CA GLY A 177 2.73 11.97 16.75
C GLY A 177 2.21 11.37 18.06
N ARG A 178 2.33 12.12 19.15
CA ARG A 178 1.83 11.71 20.48
C ARG A 178 0.39 12.09 20.75
N GLN A 179 -0.20 12.93 19.91
CA GLN A 179 -1.59 13.35 20.07
C GLN A 179 -2.52 12.34 19.43
N ALA A 180 -3.70 12.17 20.02
CA ALA A 180 -4.75 11.33 19.48
C ALA A 180 -6.11 12.04 19.60
N ALA A 181 -6.93 11.90 18.56
CA ALA A 181 -8.28 12.48 18.54
C ALA A 181 -9.28 11.48 17.97
N LYS A 182 -10.48 11.47 18.53
CA LYS A 182 -11.62 10.78 17.95
C LYS A 182 -12.12 11.59 16.76
N VAL A 183 -12.21 10.96 15.61
CA VAL A 183 -12.68 11.58 14.36
C VAL A 183 -13.93 10.87 13.88
N ARG A 184 -14.91 11.65 13.45
CA ARG A 184 -16.11 11.14 12.79
C ARG A 184 -16.14 11.65 11.35
N PHE A 185 -16.17 10.74 10.41
CA PHE A 185 -16.36 11.04 8.99
C PHE A 185 -17.85 11.15 8.69
N VAL A 186 -18.28 12.33 8.25
CA VAL A 186 -19.66 12.59 7.84
C VAL A 186 -19.63 12.89 6.35
N LEU A 187 -20.35 12.08 5.59
CA LEU A 187 -20.52 12.28 4.15
C LEU A 187 -21.89 12.91 3.89
N SER A 188 -21.96 13.78 2.87
CA SER A 188 -23.24 14.25 2.35
C SER A 188 -24.01 13.10 1.69
N ASP A 189 -25.34 13.26 1.59
CA ASP A 189 -26.17 12.25 0.91
C ASP A 189 -25.75 12.03 -0.54
N GLU A 190 -25.34 13.07 -1.25
CA GLU A 190 -24.82 13.00 -2.61
C GLU A 190 -23.56 12.10 -2.71
N ARG A 191 -22.62 12.23 -1.74
CA ARG A 191 -21.45 11.36 -1.68
C ARG A 191 -21.81 9.94 -1.28
N LEU A 192 -22.81 9.77 -0.41
CA LEU A 192 -23.30 8.43 -0.05
C LEU A 192 -24.00 7.75 -1.23
N GLU A 193 -24.64 8.49 -2.14
CA GLU A 193 -25.17 7.94 -3.38
C GLU A 193 -24.05 7.55 -4.35
N MET A 194 -23.03 8.39 -4.50
CA MET A 194 -21.90 8.15 -5.39
C MET A 194 -21.05 6.95 -4.97
N PHE A 195 -20.74 6.83 -3.69
CA PHE A 195 -19.85 5.79 -3.16
C PHE A 195 -20.57 4.59 -2.54
N GLY A 196 -21.87 4.60 -2.49
CA GLY A 196 -22.73 3.57 -1.88
C GLY A 196 -22.88 3.72 -0.37
N ARG A 197 -24.06 3.35 0.13
CA ARG A 197 -24.38 3.34 1.58
C ARG A 197 -23.83 2.11 2.30
N GLY A 198 -23.39 1.11 1.56
CA GLY A 198 -22.77 -0.11 2.08
C GLY A 198 -21.32 -0.13 1.69
N GLY A 199 -20.38 -0.32 2.63
CA GLY A 199 -19.01 -0.63 2.31
C GLY A 199 -18.98 -1.70 1.22
N GLY A 200 -18.04 -1.56 0.28
CA GLY A 200 -18.01 -2.32 -0.95
C GLY A 200 -18.34 -3.80 -0.79
N ARG A 201 -19.05 -4.31 -1.77
CA ARG A 201 -19.17 -5.75 -2.00
C ARG A 201 -18.01 -6.18 -2.86
#